data_da415f6f9d4a50fd73845aef94f23eb1
#
_entry.id   da415f6f9d4a50fd73845aef94f23eb1
#
_cell.length_a   1.000
_cell.length_b   1.000
_cell.length_c   1.000
_cell.angle_alpha   90.00
_cell.angle_beta   90.00
_cell.angle_gamma   90.00
#
_symmetry.space_group_name_H-M   'P 1'
#
loop_
_entity.id
_entity.type
_entity.pdbx_description
1 polymer ?
#
loop_
_entity_poly.entity_id
_entity_poly.type
_entity_poly.pdbx_seq_one_letter_code
_entity_poly.pdbx_strand_id
1 'polypeptide(L)'
;TFLDKEGVKHAVLNARMHEQEAHIVAQAGRIGSVTIATNMAGRGTDIKLGGNVEFKVMEAITVDPHLHPDEVRARVEADHKADEEAVKAAGGLFVLATERHESRRIDNQLRGRSGRQGDPGRSAFFLSLEDDLMRIFGSERLDNVLSKLGMKEGEAIVHPWVNKSLERAQAKVEGRNFDIRKQLLKFDDVMNDQRKAIFGQRREVMETEDLAEIVQ
;
A
#
# COMPACT_ATOMS: atom_id res chain seq x y z
N THR A 1 12.62 -6.83 17.37
CA THR A 1 12.29 -5.48 16.89
C THR A 1 12.25 -4.47 18.03
N PHE A 2 12.15 -3.16 17.74
CA PHE A 2 11.98 -2.13 18.79
C PHE A 2 10.66 -2.34 19.55
N LEU A 3 9.60 -2.68 18.83
CA LEU A 3 8.29 -2.96 19.43
C LEU A 3 8.29 -4.17 20.36
N ASP A 4 9.11 -5.18 20.11
CA ASP A 4 9.26 -6.33 21.04
C ASP A 4 9.87 -5.89 22.36
N LYS A 5 10.84 -4.95 22.32
CA LYS A 5 11.46 -4.41 23.52
C LYS A 5 10.48 -3.59 24.37
N GLU A 6 9.55 -2.91 23.72
CA GLU A 6 8.47 -2.14 24.35
C GLU A 6 7.24 -3.01 24.73
N GLY A 7 7.29 -4.32 24.49
CA GLY A 7 6.21 -5.25 24.81
C GLY A 7 4.95 -5.09 23.95
N VAL A 8 5.05 -4.41 22.79
CA VAL A 8 3.93 -4.20 21.87
C VAL A 8 3.78 -5.43 20.98
N LYS A 9 2.70 -6.18 21.15
CA LYS A 9 2.35 -7.30 20.25
C LYS A 9 2.07 -6.76 18.85
N HIS A 10 2.72 -7.33 17.84
CA HIS A 10 2.56 -6.91 16.47
C HIS A 10 2.72 -8.09 15.50
N ALA A 11 2.09 -7.97 14.34
CA ALA A 11 2.29 -8.87 13.21
C ALA A 11 3.13 -8.17 12.14
N VAL A 12 4.05 -8.91 11.50
CA VAL A 12 4.89 -8.39 10.42
C VAL A 12 4.46 -9.00 9.10
N LEU A 13 4.06 -8.14 8.17
CA LEU A 13 3.64 -8.52 6.84
C LEU A 13 4.74 -8.18 5.84
N ASN A 14 5.33 -9.20 5.24
CA ASN A 14 6.37 -9.04 4.23
C ASN A 14 6.09 -9.95 3.02
N ALA A 15 6.67 -9.61 1.86
CA ALA A 15 6.46 -10.32 0.60
C ALA A 15 6.94 -11.79 0.57
N ARG A 16 7.55 -12.28 1.65
CA ARG A 16 8.07 -13.67 1.73
C ARG A 16 7.06 -14.66 2.33
N MET A 17 5.96 -14.16 2.89
CA MET A 17 5.00 -14.97 3.66
C MET A 17 3.59 -14.87 3.08
N HIS A 18 3.42 -15.17 1.77
CA HIS A 18 2.14 -15.04 1.07
C HIS A 18 0.99 -15.81 1.71
N GLU A 19 1.25 -17.01 2.22
CA GLU A 19 0.19 -17.83 2.87
C GLU A 19 -0.32 -17.19 4.16
N GLN A 20 0.55 -16.53 4.90
CA GLN A 20 0.19 -15.84 6.15
C GLN A 20 -0.35 -14.43 5.91
N GLU A 21 -0.11 -13.86 4.73
CA GLU A 21 -0.53 -12.51 4.38
C GLU A 21 -2.05 -12.33 4.54
N ALA A 22 -2.84 -13.24 3.96
CA ALA A 22 -4.29 -13.19 4.03
C ALA A 22 -4.80 -13.28 5.48
N HIS A 23 -4.18 -14.13 6.31
CA HIS A 23 -4.52 -14.27 7.72
C HIS A 23 -4.20 -13.00 8.52
N ILE A 24 -2.99 -12.45 8.36
CA ILE A 24 -2.56 -11.23 9.05
C ILE A 24 -3.47 -10.05 8.67
N VAL A 25 -3.77 -9.88 7.38
CA VAL A 25 -4.64 -8.80 6.89
C VAL A 25 -6.07 -8.97 7.39
N ALA A 26 -6.59 -10.20 7.43
CA ALA A 26 -7.92 -10.50 7.96
C ALA A 26 -8.07 -10.10 9.45
N GLN A 27 -6.99 -10.13 10.21
CA GLN A 27 -6.97 -9.79 11.63
C GLN A 27 -6.53 -8.35 11.92
N ALA A 28 -6.03 -7.61 10.92
CA ALA A 28 -5.45 -6.27 11.11
C ALA A 28 -6.46 -5.22 11.60
N GLY A 29 -7.76 -5.44 11.36
CA GLY A 29 -8.84 -4.55 11.80
C GLY A 29 -9.37 -4.81 13.21
N ARG A 30 -8.79 -5.75 13.98
CA ARG A 30 -9.24 -6.05 15.35
C ARG A 30 -8.76 -4.98 16.33
N ILE A 31 -9.47 -4.89 17.47
CA ILE A 31 -9.09 -3.96 18.53
C ILE A 31 -7.68 -4.28 19.06
N GLY A 32 -6.85 -3.25 19.21
CA GLY A 32 -5.46 -3.40 19.70
C GLY A 32 -4.50 -4.11 18.76
N SER A 33 -4.91 -4.50 17.54
CA SER A 33 -4.00 -5.10 16.55
C SER A 33 -3.01 -4.07 16.01
N VAL A 34 -1.75 -4.45 15.96
CA VAL A 34 -0.67 -3.69 15.32
C VAL A 34 -0.09 -4.51 14.19
N THR A 35 -0.11 -4.00 12.97
CA THR A 35 0.46 -4.67 11.80
C THR A 35 1.51 -3.78 11.16
N ILE A 36 2.74 -4.30 11.06
CA ILE A 36 3.84 -3.65 10.35
C ILE A 36 3.89 -4.25 8.96
N ALA A 37 3.76 -3.42 7.95
CA ALA A 37 3.73 -3.88 6.57
C ALA A 37 4.65 -3.03 5.69
N THR A 38 5.21 -3.65 4.65
CA THR A 38 5.81 -2.89 3.55
C THR A 38 4.69 -2.22 2.74
N ASN A 39 5.02 -1.17 2.00
CA ASN A 39 4.05 -0.36 1.24
C ASN A 39 3.18 -1.16 0.24
N MET A 40 3.69 -2.29 -0.24
CA MET A 40 3.00 -3.16 -1.21
C MET A 40 2.18 -4.28 -0.57
N ALA A 41 2.43 -4.59 0.70
CA ALA A 41 1.76 -5.68 1.39
C ALA A 41 0.26 -5.41 1.59
N GLY A 42 -0.55 -6.42 1.39
CA GLY A 42 -2.02 -6.33 1.52
C GLY A 42 -2.70 -5.44 0.46
N ARG A 43 -2.05 -5.13 -0.66
CA ARG A 43 -2.69 -4.37 -1.74
C ARG A 43 -3.84 -5.17 -2.35
N GLY A 44 -5.01 -4.55 -2.47
CA GLY A 44 -6.21 -5.20 -3.03
C GLY A 44 -7.06 -5.93 -1.99
N THR A 45 -6.59 -6.08 -0.74
CA THR A 45 -7.36 -6.69 0.35
C THR A 45 -8.03 -5.60 1.20
N ASP A 46 -9.28 -5.82 1.54
CA ASP A 46 -10.03 -4.92 2.42
C ASP A 46 -9.80 -5.29 3.89
N ILE A 47 -9.51 -4.27 4.72
CA ILE A 47 -9.34 -4.44 6.16
C ILE A 47 -10.68 -4.14 6.81
N LYS A 48 -11.36 -5.19 7.28
CA LYS A 48 -12.66 -5.06 7.96
C LYS A 48 -12.43 -4.75 9.45
N LEU A 49 -13.12 -3.73 9.96
CA LEU A 49 -13.09 -3.41 11.38
C LEU A 49 -13.71 -4.56 12.18
N GLY A 50 -13.11 -4.91 13.32
CA GLY A 50 -13.48 -6.12 14.09
C GLY A 50 -12.87 -7.42 13.56
N GLY A 51 -12.18 -7.38 12.38
CA GLY A 51 -11.58 -8.55 11.71
C GLY A 51 -12.53 -9.23 10.73
N ASN A 52 -12.12 -10.35 10.16
CA ASN A 52 -12.91 -11.11 9.19
C ASN A 52 -13.62 -12.29 9.87
N VAL A 53 -14.96 -12.29 9.83
CA VAL A 53 -15.81 -13.32 10.44
C VAL A 53 -15.55 -14.70 9.86
N GLU A 54 -15.43 -14.80 8.52
CA GLU A 54 -15.23 -16.09 7.85
C GLU A 54 -13.92 -16.76 8.25
N PHE A 55 -12.85 -15.95 8.40
CA PHE A 55 -11.57 -16.43 8.91
C PHE A 55 -11.67 -16.91 10.36
N LYS A 56 -12.36 -16.16 11.24
CA LYS A 56 -12.56 -16.55 12.64
C LYS A 56 -13.35 -17.85 12.75
N VAL A 57 -14.38 -18.03 11.92
CA VAL A 57 -15.19 -19.26 11.87
C VAL A 57 -14.35 -20.43 11.40
N MET A 58 -13.59 -20.26 10.33
CA MET A 58 -12.72 -21.30 9.79
C MET A 58 -11.63 -21.72 10.79
N GLU A 59 -11.02 -20.76 11.47
CA GLU A 59 -10.03 -21.00 12.51
C GLU A 59 -10.64 -21.81 13.68
N ALA A 60 -11.83 -21.41 14.15
CA ALA A 60 -12.52 -22.10 15.24
C ALA A 60 -12.88 -23.55 14.88
N ILE A 61 -13.35 -23.81 13.68
CA ILE A 61 -13.68 -25.18 13.20
C ILE A 61 -12.40 -25.99 12.99
N THR A 62 -11.28 -25.36 12.58
CA THR A 62 -9.99 -26.05 12.42
C THR A 62 -9.43 -26.49 13.76
N VAL A 63 -9.60 -25.69 14.82
CA VAL A 63 -9.16 -26.02 16.18
C VAL A 63 -10.02 -27.10 16.81
N ASP A 64 -11.32 -27.05 16.61
CA ASP A 64 -12.26 -28.07 17.12
C ASP A 64 -13.27 -28.47 16.03
N PRO A 65 -13.00 -29.57 15.30
CA PRO A 65 -13.86 -30.07 14.22
C PRO A 65 -15.22 -30.59 14.69
N HIS A 66 -15.45 -30.76 15.99
CA HIS A 66 -16.73 -31.23 16.52
C HIS A 66 -17.74 -30.11 16.75
N LEU A 67 -17.33 -28.83 16.62
CA LEU A 67 -18.21 -27.71 16.74
C LEU A 67 -19.19 -27.62 15.55
N HIS A 68 -20.46 -27.33 15.83
CA HIS A 68 -21.44 -27.12 14.79
C HIS A 68 -21.18 -25.80 14.06
N PRO A 69 -20.98 -25.78 12.74
CA PRO A 69 -20.56 -24.57 12.01
C PRO A 69 -21.50 -23.38 12.20
N ASP A 70 -22.82 -23.62 12.27
CA ASP A 70 -23.82 -22.54 12.41
C ASP A 70 -23.80 -21.91 13.80
N GLU A 71 -23.55 -22.69 14.86
CA GLU A 71 -23.41 -22.18 16.22
C GLU A 71 -22.13 -21.36 16.39
N VAL A 72 -21.04 -21.84 15.80
CA VAL A 72 -19.76 -21.12 15.76
C VAL A 72 -19.92 -19.80 15.04
N ARG A 73 -20.59 -19.82 13.89
CA ARG A 73 -20.86 -18.61 13.09
C ARG A 73 -21.67 -17.60 13.88
N ALA A 74 -22.78 -17.99 14.49
CA ALA A 74 -23.64 -17.11 15.26
C ALA A 74 -22.89 -16.43 16.44
N ARG A 75 -22.05 -17.21 17.14
CA ARG A 75 -21.20 -16.68 18.22
C ARG A 75 -20.15 -15.70 17.70
N VAL A 76 -19.43 -16.08 16.63
CA VAL A 76 -18.41 -15.24 16.03
C VAL A 76 -18.99 -13.94 15.47
N GLU A 77 -20.19 -13.97 14.88
CA GLU A 77 -20.88 -12.77 14.38
C GLU A 77 -21.30 -11.82 15.51
N ALA A 78 -21.77 -12.37 16.63
CA ALA A 78 -22.10 -11.56 17.81
C ALA A 78 -20.87 -10.89 18.41
N ASP A 79 -19.78 -11.65 18.61
CA ASP A 79 -18.50 -11.13 19.11
C ASP A 79 -17.89 -10.10 18.14
N HIS A 80 -18.00 -10.37 16.83
CA HIS A 80 -17.50 -9.46 15.80
C HIS A 80 -18.20 -8.11 15.81
N LYS A 81 -19.53 -8.10 16.00
CA LYS A 81 -20.29 -6.85 16.07
C LYS A 81 -19.86 -5.98 17.25
N ALA A 82 -19.62 -6.60 18.40
CA ALA A 82 -19.11 -5.91 19.59
C ALA A 82 -17.68 -5.37 19.36
N ASP A 83 -16.81 -6.17 18.76
CA ASP A 83 -15.45 -5.77 18.38
C ASP A 83 -15.46 -4.60 17.36
N GLU A 84 -16.33 -4.65 16.36
CA GLU A 84 -16.47 -3.61 15.34
C GLU A 84 -16.92 -2.28 15.96
N GLU A 85 -17.94 -2.31 16.82
CA GLU A 85 -18.42 -1.12 17.54
C GLU A 85 -17.33 -0.52 18.45
N ALA A 86 -16.58 -1.36 19.14
CA ALA A 86 -15.47 -0.93 19.98
C ALA A 86 -14.33 -0.27 19.16
N VAL A 87 -13.99 -0.84 18.00
CA VAL A 87 -12.98 -0.26 17.09
C VAL A 87 -13.49 1.06 16.51
N LYS A 88 -14.76 1.16 16.11
CA LYS A 88 -15.37 2.41 15.63
C LYS A 88 -15.38 3.49 16.70
N ALA A 89 -15.72 3.13 17.94
CA ALA A 89 -15.69 4.05 19.09
C ALA A 89 -14.26 4.55 19.40
N ALA A 90 -13.24 3.72 19.17
CA ALA A 90 -11.84 4.10 19.30
C ALA A 90 -11.33 4.99 18.14
N GLY A 91 -12.14 5.22 17.10
CA GLY A 91 -11.78 6.06 15.93
C GLY A 91 -11.42 5.27 14.67
N GLY A 92 -11.65 3.96 14.65
CA GLY A 92 -11.44 3.09 13.50
C GLY A 92 -9.98 2.75 13.22
N LEU A 93 -9.67 2.40 11.97
CA LEU A 93 -8.32 2.03 11.57
C LEU A 93 -7.40 3.25 11.50
N PHE A 94 -6.28 3.19 12.23
CA PHE A 94 -5.22 4.19 12.15
C PHE A 94 -4.08 3.69 11.24
N VAL A 95 -3.83 4.42 10.14
CA VAL A 95 -2.74 4.13 9.21
C VAL A 95 -1.59 5.08 9.48
N LEU A 96 -0.46 4.53 9.91
CA LEU A 96 0.79 5.26 10.14
C LEU A 96 1.79 4.92 9.05
N ALA A 97 2.31 5.93 8.38
CA ALA A 97 3.37 5.81 7.40
C ALA A 97 4.65 6.49 7.90
N THR A 98 5.80 5.86 7.66
CA THR A 98 7.11 6.35 8.09
C THR A 98 7.90 7.02 6.97
N GLU A 99 7.38 6.97 5.74
CA GLU A 99 7.98 7.60 4.56
C GLU A 99 6.92 8.03 3.56
N ARG A 100 7.27 8.92 2.63
CA ARG A 100 6.47 9.25 1.46
C ARG A 100 6.91 8.41 0.26
N HIS A 101 5.94 8.04 -0.56
CA HIS A 101 6.22 7.43 -1.84
C HIS A 101 6.60 8.48 -2.89
N GLU A 102 7.24 8.03 -3.96
CA GLU A 102 7.55 8.88 -5.10
C GLU A 102 6.28 9.42 -5.81
N SER A 103 5.14 8.78 -5.62
CA SER A 103 3.87 9.17 -6.21
C SER A 103 2.80 9.44 -5.16
N ARG A 104 2.19 10.62 -5.24
CA ARG A 104 1.06 11.03 -4.40
C ARG A 104 -0.12 10.05 -4.49
N ARG A 105 -0.30 9.41 -5.65
CA ARG A 105 -1.34 8.40 -5.83
C ARG A 105 -1.17 7.22 -4.89
N ILE A 106 0.07 6.77 -4.69
CA ILE A 106 0.38 5.66 -3.78
C ILE A 106 0.14 6.06 -2.33
N ASP A 107 0.53 7.27 -1.93
CA ASP A 107 0.21 7.81 -0.60
C ASP A 107 -1.29 7.86 -0.35
N ASN A 108 -2.07 8.29 -1.35
CA ASN A 108 -3.53 8.33 -1.23
C ASN A 108 -4.14 6.91 -1.17
N GLN A 109 -3.57 5.92 -1.86
CA GLN A 109 -3.97 4.52 -1.73
C GLN A 109 -3.70 3.98 -0.33
N LEU A 110 -2.58 4.37 0.28
CA LEU A 110 -2.26 4.02 1.66
C LEU A 110 -3.24 4.69 2.64
N ARG A 111 -3.49 5.98 2.50
CA ARG A 111 -4.50 6.71 3.31
C ARG A 111 -5.89 6.10 3.17
N GLY A 112 -6.26 5.71 1.95
CA GLY A 112 -7.55 5.11 1.64
C GLY A 112 -7.74 3.67 2.18
N ARG A 113 -6.79 3.16 2.95
CA ARG A 113 -7.01 1.93 3.73
C ARG A 113 -7.82 2.16 4.98
N SER A 114 -7.80 3.37 5.54
CA SER A 114 -8.69 3.81 6.63
C SER A 114 -9.91 4.53 6.08
N GLY A 115 -10.97 4.59 6.87
CA GLY A 115 -12.19 5.33 6.53
C GLY A 115 -12.99 4.73 5.37
N ARG A 116 -12.93 3.42 5.16
CA ARG A 116 -13.66 2.74 4.09
C ARG A 116 -15.13 2.62 4.43
N GLN A 117 -15.97 2.67 3.40
CA GLN A 117 -17.42 2.50 3.50
C GLN A 117 -18.12 3.44 4.52
N GLY A 118 -17.49 4.59 4.78
CA GLY A 118 -18.01 5.54 5.77
C GLY A 118 -17.60 5.29 7.22
N ASP A 119 -16.79 4.26 7.46
CA ASP A 119 -16.24 4.00 8.79
C ASP A 119 -15.27 5.11 9.23
N PRO A 120 -15.17 5.38 10.53
CA PRO A 120 -14.17 6.27 11.05
C PRO A 120 -12.76 5.74 10.76
N GLY A 121 -11.81 6.65 10.60
CA GLY A 121 -10.43 6.27 10.37
C GLY A 121 -9.49 7.47 10.38
N ARG A 122 -8.22 7.21 10.61
CA ARG A 122 -7.20 8.25 10.67
C ARG A 122 -5.93 7.80 9.95
N SER A 123 -5.23 8.74 9.34
CA SER A 123 -3.90 8.48 8.78
C SER A 123 -2.92 9.58 9.17
N ALA A 124 -1.67 9.21 9.42
CA ALA A 124 -0.58 10.14 9.70
C ALA A 124 0.70 9.68 8.99
N PHE A 125 1.52 10.66 8.60
CA PHE A 125 2.86 10.44 8.08
C PHE A 125 3.87 11.03 9.07
N PHE A 126 4.79 10.20 9.52
CA PHE A 126 5.95 10.58 10.31
C PHE A 126 7.17 10.46 9.40
N LEU A 127 7.77 11.58 9.05
CA LEU A 127 8.78 11.68 8.01
C LEU A 127 10.10 12.15 8.60
N SER A 128 11.21 11.65 8.06
CA SER A 128 12.54 12.18 8.35
C SER A 128 12.98 13.13 7.24
N LEU A 129 13.78 14.13 7.61
CA LEU A 129 14.45 14.98 6.63
C LEU A 129 15.56 14.23 5.86
N GLU A 130 15.96 13.07 6.39
CA GLU A 130 16.92 12.16 5.77
C GLU A 130 16.29 11.21 4.75
N ASP A 131 14.94 11.18 4.64
CA ASP A 131 14.25 10.39 3.65
C ASP A 131 14.68 10.75 2.22
N ASP A 132 14.77 9.77 1.33
CA ASP A 132 15.27 9.95 -0.03
C ASP A 132 14.57 11.07 -0.79
N LEU A 133 13.27 11.20 -0.64
CA LEU A 133 12.50 12.29 -1.25
C LEU A 133 12.99 13.66 -0.80
N MET A 134 13.34 13.80 0.47
CA MET A 134 13.85 15.04 1.05
C MET A 134 15.29 15.31 0.65
N ARG A 135 16.14 14.28 0.62
CA ARG A 135 17.55 14.38 0.18
C ARG A 135 17.68 14.82 -1.27
N ILE A 136 16.81 14.32 -2.17
CA ILE A 136 16.85 14.63 -3.60
C ILE A 136 16.43 16.07 -3.88
N PHE A 137 15.49 16.64 -3.12
CA PHE A 137 14.85 17.92 -3.47
C PHE A 137 14.83 18.99 -2.38
N GLY A 138 15.31 18.70 -1.18
CA GLY A 138 15.10 19.58 -0.01
C GLY A 138 16.33 20.01 0.77
N SER A 139 17.47 19.33 0.63
CA SER A 139 18.53 19.37 1.65
C SER A 139 19.11 20.76 1.96
N GLU A 140 19.63 21.48 0.99
CA GLU A 140 20.42 22.69 1.27
C GLU A 140 19.61 23.89 1.78
N ARG A 141 18.35 24.03 1.37
CA ARG A 141 17.49 25.15 1.81
C ARG A 141 16.77 24.86 3.11
N LEU A 142 16.46 23.59 3.35
CA LEU A 142 15.80 23.17 4.59
C LEU A 142 16.73 23.28 5.79
N ASP A 143 17.97 22.83 5.69
CA ASP A 143 18.96 22.89 6.77
C ASP A 143 19.24 24.34 7.20
N ASN A 144 19.31 25.26 6.24
CA ASN A 144 19.46 26.68 6.50
C ASN A 144 18.23 27.34 7.17
N VAL A 145 17.03 26.83 6.91
CA VAL A 145 15.80 27.34 7.54
C VAL A 145 15.62 26.75 8.92
N LEU A 146 15.91 25.46 9.09
CA LEU A 146 15.82 24.78 10.39
C LEU A 146 16.80 25.32 11.40
N SER A 147 18.05 25.57 10.98
CA SER A 147 19.06 26.20 11.84
C SER A 147 18.67 27.61 12.28
N LYS A 148 17.96 28.37 11.43
CA LYS A 148 17.44 29.70 11.76
C LYS A 148 16.22 29.68 12.68
N LEU A 149 15.44 28.58 12.69
CA LEU A 149 14.27 28.40 13.55
C LEU A 149 14.63 27.97 14.98
N GLY A 150 15.90 27.72 15.27
CA GLY A 150 16.40 27.41 16.64
C GLY A 150 15.84 26.08 17.17
N MET A 151 15.50 25.14 16.30
CA MET A 151 14.92 23.85 16.69
C MET A 151 15.94 22.96 17.37
N LYS A 152 15.52 22.28 18.42
CA LYS A 152 16.34 21.30 19.14
C LYS A 152 16.27 19.95 18.46
N GLU A 153 17.36 19.21 18.56
CA GLU A 153 17.42 17.83 18.08
C GLU A 153 16.33 16.97 18.76
N GLY A 154 15.58 16.21 17.94
CA GLY A 154 14.46 15.39 18.42
C GLY A 154 13.09 16.10 18.46
N GLU A 155 13.00 17.36 18.09
CA GLU A 155 11.74 18.09 18.05
C GLU A 155 11.01 17.89 16.71
N ALA A 156 9.71 17.55 16.77
CA ALA A 156 8.90 17.32 15.57
C ALA A 156 8.56 18.66 14.88
N ILE A 157 8.85 18.74 13.60
CA ILE A 157 8.54 19.93 12.79
C ILE A 157 7.10 19.84 12.29
N VAL A 158 6.20 20.62 12.87
CA VAL A 158 4.82 20.72 12.42
C VAL A 158 4.59 22.11 11.83
N HIS A 159 4.89 22.27 10.53
CA HIS A 159 4.70 23.56 9.87
C HIS A 159 4.11 23.39 8.46
N PRO A 160 3.09 24.18 8.06
CA PRO A 160 2.44 24.07 6.74
C PRO A 160 3.40 24.20 5.55
N TRP A 161 4.47 24.97 5.71
CA TRP A 161 5.49 25.15 4.68
C TRP A 161 6.27 23.84 4.39
N VAL A 162 6.54 23.02 5.41
CA VAL A 162 7.20 21.72 5.24
C VAL A 162 6.33 20.81 4.39
N ASN A 163 5.03 20.75 4.67
CA ASN A 163 4.08 19.96 3.87
C ASN A 163 4.07 20.42 2.41
N LYS A 164 4.09 21.74 2.16
CA LYS A 164 4.11 22.29 0.80
C LYS A 164 5.43 22.02 0.08
N SER A 165 6.56 22.01 0.80
CA SER A 165 7.86 21.59 0.25
C SER A 165 7.87 20.14 -0.16
N LEU A 166 7.34 19.25 0.68
CA LEU A 166 7.18 17.82 0.39
C LEU A 166 6.31 17.58 -0.84
N GLU A 167 5.17 18.26 -0.95
CA GLU A 167 4.30 18.15 -2.11
C GLU A 167 5.00 18.60 -3.41
N ARG A 168 5.79 19.65 -3.36
CA ARG A 168 6.57 20.11 -4.51
C ARG A 168 7.69 19.14 -4.89
N ALA A 169 8.39 18.57 -3.88
CA ALA A 169 9.40 17.57 -4.10
C ALA A 169 8.81 16.34 -4.79
N GLN A 170 7.68 15.84 -4.27
CA GLN A 170 6.97 14.70 -4.84
C GLN A 170 6.50 14.98 -6.29
N ALA A 171 5.96 16.16 -6.58
CA ALA A 171 5.55 16.54 -7.92
C ALA A 171 6.74 16.58 -8.90
N LYS A 172 7.93 16.98 -8.47
CA LYS A 172 9.14 16.95 -9.31
C LYS A 172 9.59 15.52 -9.63
N VAL A 173 9.53 14.60 -8.64
CA VAL A 173 9.84 13.18 -8.86
C VAL A 173 8.83 12.56 -9.82
N GLU A 174 7.55 12.83 -9.62
CA GLU A 174 6.48 12.35 -10.52
C GLU A 174 6.71 12.83 -11.96
N GLY A 175 7.06 14.11 -12.14
CA GLY A 175 7.37 14.69 -13.46
C GLY A 175 8.56 14.00 -14.12
N ARG A 176 9.67 13.82 -13.39
CA ARG A 176 10.84 13.11 -13.91
C ARG A 176 10.53 11.66 -14.30
N ASN A 177 9.81 10.95 -13.45
CA ASN A 177 9.41 9.56 -13.72
C ASN A 177 8.43 9.48 -14.89
N PHE A 178 7.59 10.48 -15.09
CA PHE A 178 6.73 10.60 -16.26
C PHE A 178 7.55 10.78 -17.54
N ASP A 179 8.53 11.68 -17.56
CA ASP A 179 9.38 11.93 -18.72
C ASP A 179 10.20 10.69 -19.10
N ILE A 180 10.77 9.99 -18.12
CA ILE A 180 11.49 8.73 -18.35
C ILE A 180 10.55 7.69 -19.00
N ARG A 181 9.35 7.50 -18.47
CA ARG A 181 8.37 6.56 -19.04
C ARG A 181 7.94 6.97 -20.44
N LYS A 182 7.76 8.27 -20.68
CA LYS A 182 7.41 8.78 -22.01
C LYS A 182 8.53 8.51 -23.03
N GLN A 183 9.80 8.60 -22.63
CA GLN A 183 10.90 8.23 -23.49
C GLN A 183 10.92 6.73 -23.80
N LEU A 184 10.72 5.88 -22.78
CA LEU A 184 10.64 4.43 -22.97
C LEU A 184 9.51 4.03 -23.92
N LEU A 185 8.34 4.66 -23.82
CA LEU A 185 7.22 4.40 -24.73
C LEU A 185 7.57 4.68 -26.20
N LYS A 186 8.40 5.68 -26.49
CA LYS A 186 8.84 5.95 -27.87
C LYS A 186 9.67 4.80 -28.47
N PHE A 187 10.46 4.11 -27.65
CA PHE A 187 11.19 2.91 -28.10
C PHE A 187 10.22 1.73 -28.26
N ASP A 188 9.28 1.57 -27.33
CA ASP A 188 8.26 0.53 -27.42
C ASP A 188 7.36 0.69 -28.64
N ASP A 189 7.03 1.92 -29.06
CA ASP A 189 6.26 2.19 -30.27
C ASP A 189 6.97 1.68 -31.52
N VAL A 190 8.28 1.94 -31.66
CA VAL A 190 9.10 1.42 -32.78
C VAL A 190 9.11 -0.11 -32.79
N MET A 191 9.33 -0.72 -31.63
CA MET A 191 9.32 -2.18 -31.50
C MET A 191 7.94 -2.78 -31.80
N ASN A 192 6.88 -2.10 -31.41
CA ASN A 192 5.51 -2.53 -31.67
C ASN A 192 5.16 -2.44 -33.17
N ASP A 193 5.62 -1.39 -33.85
CA ASP A 193 5.42 -1.26 -35.31
C ASP A 193 6.18 -2.35 -36.07
N GLN A 194 7.41 -2.66 -35.69
CA GLN A 194 8.14 -3.80 -36.24
C GLN A 194 7.39 -5.11 -35.98
N ARG A 195 6.89 -5.32 -34.79
CA ARG A 195 6.10 -6.51 -34.42
C ARG A 195 4.83 -6.62 -35.28
N LYS A 196 4.10 -5.53 -35.46
CA LYS A 196 2.88 -5.49 -36.30
C LYS A 196 3.23 -5.83 -37.75
N ALA A 197 4.30 -5.28 -38.30
CA ALA A 197 4.74 -5.59 -39.65
C ALA A 197 5.07 -7.09 -39.83
N ILE A 198 5.86 -7.66 -38.91
CA ILE A 198 6.18 -9.10 -38.94
C ILE A 198 4.95 -9.98 -38.78
N PHE A 199 4.07 -9.64 -37.86
CA PHE A 199 2.81 -10.39 -37.68
C PHE A 199 1.88 -10.25 -38.87
N GLY A 200 1.82 -9.07 -39.53
CA GLY A 200 1.09 -8.85 -40.76
C GLY A 200 1.59 -9.76 -41.88
N GLN A 201 2.90 -9.75 -42.13
CA GLN A 201 3.53 -10.62 -43.12
C GLN A 201 3.28 -12.11 -42.83
N ARG A 202 3.48 -12.51 -41.54
CA ARG A 202 3.23 -13.89 -41.14
C ARG A 202 1.78 -14.31 -41.41
N ARG A 203 0.81 -13.44 -41.11
CA ARG A 203 -0.59 -13.69 -41.33
C ARG A 203 -0.91 -13.83 -42.83
N GLU A 204 -0.36 -12.94 -43.64
CA GLU A 204 -0.49 -12.97 -45.09
C GLU A 204 0.02 -14.29 -45.66
N VAL A 205 1.19 -14.73 -45.24
CA VAL A 205 1.77 -16.04 -45.64
C VAL A 205 0.87 -17.21 -45.21
N MET A 206 0.25 -17.12 -44.02
CA MET A 206 -0.62 -18.19 -43.51
C MET A 206 -1.99 -18.23 -44.18
N GLU A 207 -2.50 -17.13 -44.67
CA GLU A 207 -3.82 -16.99 -45.30
C GLU A 207 -3.77 -17.19 -46.80
N THR A 208 -2.57 -17.17 -47.42
CA THR A 208 -2.37 -17.32 -48.88
C THR A 208 -2.31 -18.79 -49.29
N GLU A 209 -3.14 -19.17 -50.24
CA GLU A 209 -3.16 -20.54 -50.78
C GLU A 209 -1.96 -20.83 -51.70
N ASP A 210 -1.41 -19.83 -52.39
CA ASP A 210 -0.23 -19.97 -53.26
C ASP A 210 0.96 -19.16 -52.73
N LEU A 211 1.93 -19.87 -52.12
CA LEU A 211 3.14 -19.30 -51.56
C LEU A 211 4.12 -18.80 -52.61
N ALA A 212 4.01 -19.20 -53.88
CA ALA A 212 4.91 -18.80 -54.93
C ALA A 212 4.83 -17.31 -55.29
N GLU A 213 3.67 -16.66 -55.05
CA GLU A 213 3.50 -15.23 -55.27
C GLU A 213 4.14 -14.37 -54.16
N ILE A 214 4.37 -14.92 -52.98
CA ILE A 214 4.91 -14.16 -51.82
C ILE A 214 6.44 -14.28 -51.77
N VAL A 215 7.04 -15.32 -52.33
CA VAL A 215 8.46 -15.62 -52.23
C VAL A 215 9.29 -15.05 -53.44
N GLN A 216 8.64 -14.32 -54.35
CA GLN A 216 9.34 -13.52 -55.34
C GLN A 216 9.73 -12.17 -54.78
#